data_6e8e5b82d63cad90b8f9372991ea2830
#
_entry.id   6e8e5b82d63cad90b8f9372991ea2830
#
_cell.length_a   1.000
_cell.length_b   1.000
_cell.length_c   1.000
_cell.angle_alpha   90.00
_cell.angle_beta   90.00
_cell.angle_gamma   90.00
#
_symmetry.space_group_name_H-M   'P 1'
#
loop_
_entity.id
_entity.type
_entity.pdbx_description
1 polymer ?
#
loop_
_entity_poly.entity_id
_entity_poly.type
_entity_poly.pdbx_seq_one_letter_code
_entity_poly.pdbx_strand_id
1 'polypeptide(L)'
;CKEPTTNQLYLCYQNMALARKGILADEAFKYTQHGPRGLMVAWNKSTTISALLSDVYFTMGNVAAAQEMAFESNIGALCDGNPRMTQRLVQTNLIYGAYPVAEKYIAVLENTFYYKDWAKAQRKFLYNDEAVETDPLLGNMRRNLLAENHLIQMDGFDTDLIRLAEQNPSNKAAFHYAGVFYLLAKDVTRFKTLVETYYGTDLLPSLPVSFQEAVIILSEKDPDYWKRFGVSESIVGRFTDYKRQVLAGRNNSNALPGLMYRSYGDTYWYYYMFK
;
A
#
# COMPACT_ATOMS: atom_id res chain seq x y z
N CYS A 1 -1.42 -4.99 -17.71
CA CYS A 1 -2.44 -5.95 -18.21
C CYS A 1 -3.72 -5.18 -18.49
N LYS A 2 -4.25 -5.29 -19.70
CA LYS A 2 -5.51 -4.62 -20.11
C LYS A 2 -6.75 -5.44 -19.78
N GLU A 3 -6.60 -6.68 -19.35
CA GLU A 3 -7.73 -7.53 -18.97
C GLU A 3 -8.03 -7.41 -17.46
N PRO A 4 -9.30 -7.31 -17.08
CA PRO A 4 -9.69 -7.26 -15.68
C PRO A 4 -9.31 -8.59 -15.01
N THR A 5 -8.46 -8.51 -13.99
CA THR A 5 -8.10 -9.69 -13.18
C THR A 5 -8.92 -9.74 -11.90
N THR A 6 -9.42 -10.91 -11.57
CA THR A 6 -10.07 -11.20 -10.29
C THR A 6 -9.11 -11.84 -9.30
N ASN A 7 -7.91 -12.20 -9.73
CA ASN A 7 -6.92 -12.83 -8.88
C ASN A 7 -6.34 -11.82 -7.88
N GLN A 8 -6.60 -12.03 -6.60
CA GLN A 8 -6.18 -11.15 -5.51
C GLN A 8 -4.65 -10.99 -5.42
N LEU A 9 -3.86 -12.01 -5.77
CA LEU A 9 -2.40 -11.92 -5.76
C LEU A 9 -1.90 -10.91 -6.80
N TYR A 10 -2.46 -10.96 -8.01
CA TYR A 10 -2.11 -9.99 -9.04
C TYR A 10 -2.49 -8.55 -8.65
N LEU A 11 -3.66 -8.38 -8.02
CA LEU A 11 -4.08 -7.08 -7.51
C LEU A 11 -3.13 -6.56 -6.42
N CYS A 12 -2.68 -7.42 -5.50
CA CYS A 12 -1.68 -7.05 -4.49
C CYS A 12 -0.36 -6.60 -5.14
N TYR A 13 0.16 -7.34 -6.11
CA TYR A 13 1.38 -6.95 -6.84
C TYR A 13 1.20 -5.64 -7.61
N GLN A 14 0.05 -5.45 -8.24
CA GLN A 14 -0.27 -4.23 -8.98
C GLN A 14 -0.34 -3.02 -8.05
N ASN A 15 -1.11 -3.11 -6.97
CA ASN A 15 -1.26 -2.03 -6.00
C ASN A 15 0.07 -1.73 -5.27
N MET A 16 0.88 -2.76 -4.97
CA MET A 16 2.23 -2.60 -4.45
C MET A 16 3.13 -1.85 -5.44
N ALA A 17 3.05 -2.16 -6.74
CA ALA A 17 3.82 -1.45 -7.76
C ALA A 17 3.41 0.03 -7.87
N LEU A 18 2.11 0.34 -7.77
CA LEU A 18 1.61 1.73 -7.73
C LEU A 18 2.12 2.46 -6.47
N ALA A 19 2.11 1.79 -5.32
CA ALA A 19 2.62 2.36 -4.06
C ALA A 19 4.12 2.67 -4.14
N ARG A 20 4.93 1.76 -4.70
CA ARG A 20 6.37 2.00 -4.91
C ARG A 20 6.67 3.14 -5.86
N LYS A 21 5.76 3.43 -6.80
CA LYS A 21 5.83 4.61 -7.67
C LYS A 21 5.29 5.88 -7.01
N GLY A 22 4.69 5.80 -5.81
CA GLY A 22 4.07 6.92 -5.12
C GLY A 22 2.72 7.36 -5.69
N ILE A 23 2.11 6.57 -6.58
CA ILE A 23 0.88 6.93 -7.33
C ILE A 23 -0.32 6.04 -6.98
N LEU A 24 -0.26 5.27 -5.87
CA LEU A 24 -1.35 4.35 -5.49
C LEU A 24 -2.68 5.09 -5.32
N ALA A 25 -2.69 6.20 -4.59
CA ALA A 25 -3.90 6.96 -4.33
C ALA A 25 -4.40 7.79 -5.53
N ASP A 26 -3.58 7.94 -6.58
CA ASP A 26 -4.00 8.60 -7.82
C ASP A 26 -4.54 7.62 -8.85
N GLU A 27 -4.03 6.39 -8.86
CA GLU A 27 -4.24 5.48 -9.98
C GLU A 27 -4.91 4.15 -9.62
N ALA A 28 -5.18 3.85 -8.33
CA ALA A 28 -5.72 2.56 -7.93
C ALA A 28 -7.00 2.19 -8.70
N PHE A 29 -7.91 3.15 -8.91
CA PHE A 29 -9.20 2.91 -9.57
C PHE A 29 -9.15 2.94 -11.09
N LYS A 30 -8.01 3.32 -11.70
CA LYS A 30 -7.78 3.10 -13.15
C LYS A 30 -7.68 1.61 -13.50
N TYR A 31 -7.52 0.78 -12.51
CA TYR A 31 -7.47 -0.67 -12.62
C TYR A 31 -8.65 -1.30 -11.91
N THR A 32 -9.09 -2.45 -12.38
CA THR A 32 -10.17 -3.19 -11.74
C THR A 32 -9.79 -3.58 -10.32
N GLN A 33 -10.60 -3.19 -9.34
CA GLN A 33 -10.43 -3.53 -7.93
C GLN A 33 -11.56 -4.43 -7.43
N HIS A 34 -11.25 -5.28 -6.44
CA HIS A 34 -12.19 -6.23 -5.83
C HIS A 34 -12.10 -6.19 -4.29
N GLY A 35 -12.27 -4.99 -3.73
CA GLY A 35 -12.25 -4.77 -2.28
C GLY A 35 -10.85 -4.72 -1.66
N PRO A 36 -10.77 -4.57 -0.32
CA PRO A 36 -9.51 -4.37 0.41
C PRO A 36 -8.48 -5.49 0.26
N ARG A 37 -8.94 -6.72 -0.03
CA ARG A 37 -8.05 -7.86 -0.27
C ARG A 37 -7.16 -7.73 -1.50
N GLY A 38 -7.43 -6.75 -2.36
CA GLY A 38 -6.51 -6.35 -3.43
C GLY A 38 -5.28 -5.59 -2.94
N LEU A 39 -5.29 -5.06 -1.72
CA LEU A 39 -4.11 -4.45 -1.08
C LEU A 39 -3.29 -5.46 -0.30
N MET A 40 -3.95 -6.38 0.37
CA MET A 40 -3.33 -7.38 1.24
C MET A 40 -4.21 -8.64 1.30
N VAL A 41 -3.64 -9.77 0.93
CA VAL A 41 -4.31 -11.08 1.03
C VAL A 41 -4.20 -11.64 2.46
N ALA A 42 -5.17 -12.48 2.85
CA ALA A 42 -5.08 -13.18 4.11
C ALA A 42 -3.91 -14.18 4.11
N TRP A 43 -3.15 -14.21 5.19
CA TRP A 43 -2.09 -15.18 5.37
C TRP A 43 -2.66 -16.60 5.56
N ASN A 44 -2.13 -17.54 4.82
CA ASN A 44 -2.57 -18.95 4.82
C ASN A 44 -1.43 -19.94 5.05
N LYS A 45 -0.32 -19.50 5.64
CA LYS A 45 0.90 -20.30 5.89
C LYS A 45 1.62 -20.80 4.62
N SER A 46 1.21 -20.36 3.44
CA SER A 46 1.90 -20.68 2.20
C SER A 46 3.15 -19.82 2.03
N THR A 47 4.26 -20.44 1.64
CA THR A 47 5.55 -19.76 1.38
C THR A 47 5.41 -18.62 0.36
N THR A 48 4.61 -18.82 -0.67
CA THR A 48 4.35 -17.81 -1.71
C THR A 48 3.57 -16.61 -1.16
N ILE A 49 2.55 -16.86 -0.33
CA ILE A 49 1.75 -15.79 0.29
C ILE A 49 2.60 -15.05 1.31
N SER A 50 3.38 -15.75 2.15
CA SER A 50 4.30 -15.11 3.09
C SER A 50 5.33 -14.22 2.38
N ALA A 51 5.89 -14.69 1.25
CA ALA A 51 6.81 -13.88 0.45
C ALA A 51 6.15 -12.62 -0.12
N LEU A 52 4.93 -12.72 -0.65
CA LEU A 52 4.15 -11.58 -1.12
C LEU A 52 3.87 -10.60 0.03
N LEU A 53 3.39 -11.09 1.17
CA LEU A 53 3.08 -10.24 2.32
C LEU A 53 4.33 -9.55 2.86
N SER A 54 5.48 -10.23 2.89
CA SER A 54 6.75 -9.59 3.24
C SER A 54 7.06 -8.39 2.35
N ASP A 55 6.86 -8.52 1.03
CA ASP A 55 7.08 -7.41 0.09
C ASP A 55 6.07 -6.26 0.26
N VAL A 56 4.81 -6.61 0.51
CA VAL A 56 3.73 -5.63 0.74
C VAL A 56 4.02 -4.84 2.02
N TYR A 57 4.28 -5.51 3.14
CA TYR A 57 4.61 -4.85 4.41
C TYR A 57 5.88 -4.01 4.33
N PHE A 58 6.90 -4.50 3.64
CA PHE A 58 8.12 -3.72 3.44
C PHE A 58 7.85 -2.46 2.59
N THR A 59 6.98 -2.55 1.59
CA THR A 59 6.59 -1.40 0.78
C THR A 59 5.80 -0.36 1.59
N MET A 60 5.01 -0.78 2.55
CA MET A 60 4.32 0.09 3.51
C MET A 60 5.24 0.68 4.58
N GLY A 61 6.47 0.17 4.71
CA GLY A 61 7.41 0.58 5.76
C GLY A 61 7.25 -0.19 7.07
N ASN A 62 6.41 -1.23 7.12
CA ASN A 62 6.30 -2.09 8.28
C ASN A 62 7.39 -3.15 8.28
N VAL A 63 8.52 -2.81 8.90
CA VAL A 63 9.71 -3.66 8.93
C VAL A 63 9.48 -4.93 9.77
N ALA A 64 8.75 -4.83 10.88
CA ALA A 64 8.47 -5.97 11.76
C ALA A 64 7.65 -7.04 11.04
N ALA A 65 6.50 -6.67 10.47
CA ALA A 65 5.68 -7.61 9.73
C ALA A 65 6.36 -8.14 8.46
N ALA A 66 7.16 -7.30 7.80
CA ALA A 66 7.95 -7.74 6.64
C ALA A 66 8.99 -8.80 7.04
N GLN A 67 9.63 -8.66 8.20
CA GLN A 67 10.57 -9.62 8.74
C GLN A 67 9.91 -10.94 9.12
N GLU A 68 8.77 -10.87 9.84
CA GLU A 68 7.98 -12.03 10.22
C GLU A 68 7.58 -12.85 8.99
N MET A 69 6.99 -12.22 8.00
CA MET A 69 6.57 -12.90 6.77
C MET A 69 7.74 -13.42 5.94
N ALA A 70 8.89 -12.74 5.96
CA ALA A 70 10.10 -13.25 5.32
C ALA A 70 10.61 -14.51 6.02
N PHE A 71 10.57 -14.52 7.35
CA PHE A 71 10.96 -15.69 8.14
C PHE A 71 10.02 -16.87 7.89
N GLU A 72 8.69 -16.66 7.94
CA GLU A 72 7.69 -17.67 7.63
C GLU A 72 7.87 -18.28 6.23
N SER A 73 8.12 -17.42 5.23
CA SER A 73 8.39 -17.90 3.88
C SER A 73 9.70 -18.67 3.77
N ASN A 74 10.72 -18.28 4.54
CA ASN A 74 12.03 -18.91 4.50
C ASN A 74 12.01 -20.31 5.13
N ILE A 75 11.39 -20.46 6.32
CA ILE A 75 11.31 -21.77 7.01
C ILE A 75 10.36 -22.75 6.33
N GLY A 76 9.31 -22.24 5.68
CA GLY A 76 8.36 -23.10 4.93
C GLY A 76 8.84 -23.50 3.53
N ALA A 77 9.96 -22.95 3.06
CA ALA A 77 10.49 -23.28 1.75
C ALA A 77 11.17 -24.65 1.73
N LEU A 78 11.10 -25.32 0.59
CA LEU A 78 11.86 -26.53 0.33
C LEU A 78 13.35 -26.19 0.10
N CYS A 79 14.23 -27.19 0.27
CA CYS A 79 15.66 -27.08 -0.06
C CYS A 79 16.38 -25.92 0.64
N ASP A 80 16.36 -25.91 1.97
CA ASP A 80 17.14 -25.02 2.85
C ASP A 80 16.81 -23.51 2.77
N GLY A 81 15.60 -23.16 2.36
CA GLY A 81 15.10 -21.80 2.46
C GLY A 81 14.83 -21.11 1.11
N ASN A 82 14.47 -19.84 1.21
CA ASN A 82 14.17 -18.98 0.07
C ASN A 82 15.20 -17.84 -0.01
N PRO A 83 16.18 -17.86 -0.93
CA PRO A 83 17.23 -16.85 -0.98
C PRO A 83 16.74 -15.40 -1.09
N ARG A 84 15.61 -15.18 -1.77
CA ARG A 84 14.99 -13.86 -1.85
C ARG A 84 14.46 -13.39 -0.49
N MET A 85 13.90 -14.30 0.29
CA MET A 85 13.45 -13.98 1.65
C MET A 85 14.61 -13.89 2.63
N THR A 86 15.66 -14.69 2.45
CA THR A 86 16.92 -14.52 3.17
C THR A 86 17.52 -13.13 2.92
N GLN A 87 17.46 -12.63 1.68
CA GLN A 87 17.84 -11.24 1.36
C GLN A 87 17.00 -10.22 2.16
N ARG A 88 15.68 -10.43 2.28
CA ARG A 88 14.79 -9.60 3.10
C ARG A 88 15.19 -9.66 4.58
N LEU A 89 15.53 -10.83 5.08
CA LEU A 89 16.00 -11.00 6.46
C LEU A 89 17.32 -10.28 6.72
N VAL A 90 18.25 -10.26 5.75
CA VAL A 90 19.45 -9.40 5.86
C VAL A 90 19.04 -7.94 6.00
N GLN A 91 18.19 -7.43 5.10
CA GLN A 91 17.77 -6.02 5.11
C GLN A 91 17.11 -5.63 6.43
N THR A 92 16.13 -6.42 6.90
CA THR A 92 15.40 -6.12 8.14
C THR A 92 16.31 -6.18 9.37
N ASN A 93 17.23 -7.13 9.45
CA ASN A 93 18.17 -7.21 10.57
C ASN A 93 19.21 -6.06 10.55
N LEU A 94 19.65 -5.59 9.38
CA LEU A 94 20.46 -4.38 9.27
C LEU A 94 19.68 -3.13 9.73
N ILE A 95 18.42 -3.01 9.35
CA ILE A 95 17.53 -1.92 9.77
C ILE A 95 17.39 -1.90 11.30
N TYR A 96 17.22 -3.06 11.94
CA TYR A 96 17.13 -3.17 13.40
C TYR A 96 18.47 -3.03 14.13
N GLY A 97 19.61 -3.03 13.43
CA GLY A 97 20.93 -3.09 14.06
C GLY A 97 21.28 -4.46 14.65
N ALA A 98 20.53 -5.50 14.29
CA ALA A 98 20.77 -6.88 14.71
C ALA A 98 21.91 -7.51 13.87
N TYR A 99 23.10 -6.88 13.91
CA TYR A 99 24.23 -7.21 13.05
C TYR A 99 24.69 -8.66 13.13
N PRO A 100 24.78 -9.32 14.31
CA PRO A 100 25.18 -10.72 14.37
C PRO A 100 24.21 -11.66 13.63
N VAL A 101 22.93 -11.30 13.58
CA VAL A 101 21.92 -12.07 12.83
C VAL A 101 22.00 -11.77 11.33
N ALA A 102 22.14 -10.49 10.98
CA ALA A 102 22.36 -10.08 9.58
C ALA A 102 23.58 -10.78 8.96
N GLU A 103 24.69 -10.86 9.72
CA GLU A 103 25.94 -11.51 9.28
C GLU A 103 25.75 -13.00 8.96
N LYS A 104 24.95 -13.72 9.77
CA LYS A 104 24.61 -15.13 9.50
C LYS A 104 23.87 -15.30 8.18
N TYR A 105 22.87 -14.45 7.92
CA TYR A 105 22.12 -14.51 6.66
C TYR A 105 22.96 -14.06 5.46
N ILE A 106 23.87 -13.08 5.64
CA ILE A 106 24.83 -12.69 4.60
C ILE A 106 25.72 -13.90 4.25
N ALA A 107 26.28 -14.60 5.25
CA ALA A 107 27.12 -15.75 5.03
C ALA A 107 26.38 -16.89 4.27
N VAL A 108 25.09 -17.10 4.53
CA VAL A 108 24.27 -18.05 3.77
C VAL A 108 24.16 -17.62 2.30
N LEU A 109 23.88 -16.34 2.04
CA LEU A 109 23.71 -15.84 0.66
C LEU A 109 25.03 -15.78 -0.11
N GLU A 110 26.16 -15.60 0.55
CA GLU A 110 27.49 -15.65 -0.08
C GLU A 110 27.80 -16.99 -0.73
N ASN A 111 27.15 -18.05 -0.27
CA ASN A 111 27.25 -19.41 -0.85
C ASN A 111 26.24 -19.67 -1.97
N THR A 112 25.44 -18.69 -2.37
CA THR A 112 24.49 -18.81 -3.47
C THR A 112 25.04 -18.23 -4.76
N PHE A 113 24.61 -18.78 -5.89
CA PHE A 113 25.09 -18.34 -7.21
C PHE A 113 24.65 -16.89 -7.55
N TYR A 114 23.37 -16.57 -7.34
CA TYR A 114 22.83 -15.28 -7.77
C TYR A 114 22.94 -14.15 -6.73
N TYR A 115 23.05 -14.45 -5.45
CA TYR A 115 23.05 -13.44 -4.38
C TYR A 115 24.43 -13.17 -3.79
N LYS A 116 25.46 -13.92 -4.18
CA LYS A 116 26.81 -13.84 -3.62
C LYS A 116 27.38 -12.42 -3.61
N ASP A 117 27.34 -11.74 -4.75
CA ASP A 117 27.96 -10.42 -4.88
C ASP A 117 27.13 -9.36 -4.14
N TRP A 118 25.81 -9.47 -4.18
CA TRP A 118 24.93 -8.62 -3.38
C TRP A 118 25.21 -8.81 -1.88
N ALA A 119 25.32 -10.06 -1.41
CA ALA A 119 25.56 -10.37 -0.01
C ALA A 119 26.89 -9.79 0.47
N LYS A 120 27.96 -9.96 -0.30
CA LYS A 120 29.26 -9.36 0.00
C LYS A 120 29.19 -7.84 0.13
N ALA A 121 28.43 -7.20 -0.74
CA ALA A 121 28.23 -5.74 -0.69
C ALA A 121 27.49 -5.29 0.58
N GLN A 122 26.69 -6.15 1.23
CA GLN A 122 26.00 -5.79 2.48
C GLN A 122 26.94 -5.75 3.69
N ARG A 123 28.11 -6.39 3.63
CA ARG A 123 29.05 -6.39 4.76
C ARG A 123 29.49 -5.00 5.21
N LYS A 124 29.45 -4.00 4.32
CA LYS A 124 29.77 -2.60 4.65
C LYS A 124 28.83 -1.99 5.70
N PHE A 125 27.65 -2.56 5.88
CA PHE A 125 26.64 -2.10 6.85
C PHE A 125 26.79 -2.78 8.21
N LEU A 126 27.53 -3.89 8.31
CA LEU A 126 27.69 -4.61 9.57
C LEU A 126 28.43 -3.76 10.58
N TYR A 127 27.84 -3.60 11.76
CA TYR A 127 28.40 -2.83 12.89
C TYR A 127 28.69 -1.35 12.52
N ASN A 128 27.99 -0.81 11.52
CA ASN A 128 28.16 0.53 11.01
C ASN A 128 26.80 1.23 10.87
N ASP A 129 26.31 1.79 11.99
CA ASP A 129 25.00 2.48 12.04
C ASP A 129 24.96 3.68 11.09
N GLU A 130 26.04 4.44 10.97
CA GLU A 130 26.11 5.58 10.07
C GLU A 130 25.90 5.17 8.61
N ALA A 131 26.53 4.08 8.17
CA ALA A 131 26.33 3.57 6.82
C ALA A 131 24.89 3.10 6.58
N VAL A 132 24.24 2.50 7.59
CA VAL A 132 22.82 2.09 7.50
C VAL A 132 21.92 3.31 7.44
N GLU A 133 22.13 4.33 8.26
CA GLU A 133 21.30 5.54 8.33
C GLU A 133 21.39 6.39 7.06
N THR A 134 22.56 6.44 6.44
CA THR A 134 22.78 7.19 5.20
C THR A 134 22.34 6.43 3.95
N ASP A 135 22.12 5.12 4.02
CA ASP A 135 21.59 4.35 2.89
C ASP A 135 20.14 4.75 2.57
N PRO A 136 19.83 5.07 1.31
CA PRO A 136 18.50 5.55 0.93
C PRO A 136 17.37 4.57 1.27
N LEU A 137 17.61 3.26 1.22
CA LEU A 137 16.60 2.24 1.54
C LEU A 137 16.60 1.92 3.04
N LEU A 138 17.74 1.51 3.57
CA LEU A 138 17.83 1.02 4.95
C LEU A 138 17.56 2.14 5.95
N GLY A 139 18.12 3.33 5.75
CA GLY A 139 17.92 4.48 6.63
C GLY A 139 16.47 4.99 6.58
N ASN A 140 15.84 5.02 5.39
CA ASN A 140 14.42 5.37 5.31
C ASN A 140 13.54 4.37 6.07
N MET A 141 13.82 3.07 5.93
CA MET A 141 13.09 2.03 6.66
C MET A 141 13.36 2.05 8.16
N ARG A 142 14.58 2.42 8.60
CA ARG A 142 14.92 2.57 10.02
C ARG A 142 14.09 3.67 10.68
N ARG A 143 13.80 4.77 9.98
CA ARG A 143 12.90 5.83 10.49
C ARG A 143 11.45 5.39 10.68
N ASN A 144 11.04 4.30 10.05
CA ASN A 144 9.70 3.73 10.22
C ASN A 144 9.60 2.79 11.44
N LEU A 145 10.69 2.49 12.14
CA LEU A 145 10.64 1.62 13.31
C LEU A 145 9.81 2.27 14.41
N LEU A 146 8.76 1.56 14.84
CA LEU A 146 7.96 1.97 15.97
C LEU A 146 8.68 1.64 17.28
N ALA A 147 8.56 2.52 18.28
CA ALA A 147 9.17 2.31 19.59
C ALA A 147 8.57 1.09 20.32
N GLU A 148 7.32 0.76 20.02
CA GLU A 148 6.64 -0.40 20.55
C GLU A 148 6.57 -1.50 19.48
N ASN A 149 6.98 -2.71 19.85
CA ASN A 149 6.82 -3.88 18.98
C ASN A 149 5.36 -4.32 18.96
N HIS A 150 4.61 -3.81 17.99
CA HIS A 150 3.28 -4.32 17.70
C HIS A 150 3.36 -5.29 16.52
N LEU A 151 2.90 -6.52 16.76
CA LEU A 151 2.56 -7.41 15.65
C LEU A 151 1.28 -6.89 15.02
N ILE A 152 1.30 -6.67 13.71
CA ILE A 152 0.10 -6.28 12.99
C ILE A 152 -0.91 -7.42 13.07
N GLN A 153 -2.01 -7.15 13.75
CA GLN A 153 -3.20 -7.97 13.65
C GLN A 153 -4.04 -7.49 12.46
N MET A 154 -4.66 -8.41 11.74
CA MET A 154 -5.54 -8.05 10.60
C MET A 154 -6.62 -7.02 10.98
N ASP A 155 -7.07 -7.03 12.23
CA ASP A 155 -8.11 -6.13 12.76
C ASP A 155 -7.61 -4.69 13.03
N GLY A 156 -6.31 -4.44 12.97
CA GLY A 156 -5.69 -3.13 13.19
C GLY A 156 -4.87 -2.61 12.01
N PHE A 157 -5.01 -3.22 10.84
CA PHE A 157 -4.19 -2.90 9.66
C PHE A 157 -4.17 -1.42 9.29
N ASP A 158 -5.32 -0.78 9.26
CA ASP A 158 -5.48 0.64 8.95
C ASP A 158 -4.87 1.55 10.03
N THR A 159 -5.09 1.21 11.30
CA THR A 159 -4.54 1.92 12.45
C THR A 159 -3.00 1.88 12.46
N ASP A 160 -2.43 0.72 12.17
CA ASP A 160 -0.97 0.55 12.12
C ASP A 160 -0.35 1.31 10.95
N LEU A 161 -1.02 1.39 9.81
CA LEU A 161 -0.57 2.20 8.67
C LEU A 161 -0.54 3.69 8.99
N ILE A 162 -1.55 4.19 9.71
CA ILE A 162 -1.61 5.58 10.15
C ILE A 162 -0.47 5.86 11.15
N ARG A 163 -0.27 5.00 12.15
CA ARG A 163 0.85 5.13 13.10
C ARG A 163 2.21 5.16 12.41
N LEU A 164 2.43 4.28 11.41
CA LEU A 164 3.67 4.29 10.62
C LEU A 164 3.85 5.60 9.87
N ALA A 165 2.77 6.15 9.31
CA ALA A 165 2.83 7.42 8.61
C ALA A 165 3.07 8.59 9.57
N GLU A 166 2.46 8.60 10.76
CA GLU A 166 2.68 9.61 11.79
C GLU A 166 4.12 9.55 12.34
N GLN A 167 4.67 8.36 12.54
CA GLN A 167 6.05 8.17 12.98
C GLN A 167 7.06 8.73 11.96
N ASN A 168 6.79 8.52 10.68
CA ASN A 168 7.62 9.02 9.59
C ASN A 168 6.76 9.65 8.48
N PRO A 169 6.51 10.98 8.53
CA PRO A 169 5.70 11.67 7.53
C PRO A 169 6.23 11.57 6.08
N SER A 170 7.48 11.18 5.89
CA SER A 170 8.02 10.88 4.56
C SER A 170 7.52 9.55 3.98
N ASN A 171 6.95 8.67 4.82
CA ASN A 171 6.37 7.38 4.41
C ASN A 171 4.96 7.56 3.84
N LYS A 172 4.87 8.19 2.67
CA LYS A 172 3.59 8.38 1.96
C LYS A 172 2.90 7.06 1.59
N ALA A 173 3.67 5.99 1.41
CA ALA A 173 3.11 4.70 1.04
C ALA A 173 2.14 4.17 2.11
N ALA A 174 2.51 4.20 3.39
CA ALA A 174 1.63 3.79 4.48
C ALA A 174 0.32 4.58 4.49
N PHE A 175 0.41 5.90 4.38
CA PHE A 175 -0.77 6.78 4.37
C PHE A 175 -1.69 6.54 3.18
N HIS A 176 -1.12 6.41 1.97
CA HIS A 176 -1.89 6.11 0.77
C HIS A 176 -2.56 4.72 0.85
N TYR A 177 -1.87 3.73 1.42
CA TYR A 177 -2.48 2.42 1.64
C TYR A 177 -3.68 2.51 2.60
N ALA A 178 -3.58 3.25 3.71
CA ALA A 178 -4.69 3.43 4.65
C ALA A 178 -5.89 4.10 3.98
N GLY A 179 -5.68 5.18 3.25
CA GLY A 179 -6.74 5.89 2.54
C GLY A 179 -7.40 5.03 1.46
N VAL A 180 -6.61 4.35 0.62
CA VAL A 180 -7.14 3.46 -0.43
C VAL A 180 -7.83 2.24 0.19
N PHE A 181 -7.37 1.74 1.35
CA PHE A 181 -8.05 0.69 2.09
C PHE A 181 -9.47 1.10 2.47
N TYR A 182 -9.68 2.30 3.05
CA TYR A 182 -11.00 2.81 3.36
C TYR A 182 -11.88 2.95 2.11
N LEU A 183 -11.30 3.45 1.02
CA LEU A 183 -12.04 3.58 -0.24
C LEU A 183 -12.48 2.23 -0.81
N LEU A 184 -11.60 1.23 -0.80
CA LEU A 184 -11.91 -0.13 -1.24
C LEU A 184 -12.90 -0.84 -0.32
N ALA A 185 -12.89 -0.54 0.98
CA ALA A 185 -13.89 -1.01 1.94
C ALA A 185 -15.20 -0.22 1.86
N LYS A 186 -15.26 0.86 1.08
CA LYS A 186 -16.38 1.84 1.05
C LYS A 186 -16.68 2.44 2.42
N ASP A 187 -15.69 2.48 3.30
CA ASP A 187 -15.79 3.13 4.61
C ASP A 187 -15.55 4.64 4.48
N VAL A 188 -16.55 5.30 3.96
CA VAL A 188 -16.52 6.76 3.74
C VAL A 188 -16.43 7.55 5.05
N THR A 189 -16.85 6.96 6.18
CA THR A 189 -16.81 7.61 7.48
C THR A 189 -15.37 7.70 7.99
N ARG A 190 -14.62 6.59 7.99
CA ARG A 190 -13.21 6.60 8.37
C ARG A 190 -12.37 7.39 7.38
N PHE A 191 -12.69 7.30 6.08
CA PHE A 191 -12.03 8.11 5.06
C PHE A 191 -12.25 9.61 5.30
N LYS A 192 -13.49 10.04 5.65
CA LYS A 192 -13.79 11.43 6.01
C LYS A 192 -12.92 11.89 7.18
N THR A 193 -12.86 11.11 8.25
CA THR A 193 -12.03 11.42 9.42
C THR A 193 -10.54 11.55 9.03
N LEU A 194 -10.03 10.64 8.19
CA LEU A 194 -8.66 10.70 7.68
C LEU A 194 -8.37 12.03 6.98
N VAL A 195 -9.24 12.44 6.04
CA VAL A 195 -9.06 13.68 5.28
C VAL A 195 -9.18 14.91 6.20
N GLU A 196 -10.19 14.96 7.06
CA GLU A 196 -10.40 16.09 7.98
C GLU A 196 -9.25 16.27 8.98
N THR A 197 -8.60 15.14 9.37
CA THR A 197 -7.48 15.19 10.33
C THR A 197 -6.17 15.61 9.66
N TYR A 198 -5.88 15.13 8.46
CA TYR A 198 -4.52 15.24 7.88
C TYR A 198 -4.41 16.19 6.70
N TYR A 199 -5.52 16.69 6.13
CA TYR A 199 -5.44 17.62 5.00
C TYR A 199 -4.70 18.91 5.38
N GLY A 200 -3.75 19.32 4.54
CA GLY A 200 -2.89 20.48 4.76
C GLY A 200 -1.69 20.20 5.68
N THR A 201 -1.53 18.97 6.18
CA THR A 201 -0.33 18.55 6.92
C THR A 201 0.72 17.95 5.98
N ASP A 202 1.91 17.67 6.52
CA ASP A 202 2.97 16.98 5.77
C ASP A 202 2.52 15.60 5.25
N LEU A 203 1.59 14.93 5.92
CA LEU A 203 1.06 13.64 5.47
C LEU A 203 0.15 13.75 4.24
N LEU A 204 -0.68 14.79 4.19
CA LEU A 204 -1.65 15.02 3.12
C LEU A 204 -1.65 16.49 2.69
N PRO A 205 -0.58 17.00 2.06
CA PRO A 205 -0.48 18.40 1.66
C PRO A 205 -1.51 18.78 0.58
N SER A 206 -1.93 17.83 -0.22
CA SER A 206 -2.99 17.95 -1.23
C SER A 206 -3.66 16.60 -1.43
N LEU A 207 -4.90 16.60 -1.94
CA LEU A 207 -5.63 15.36 -2.19
C LEU A 207 -5.15 14.67 -3.48
N PRO A 208 -4.72 13.39 -3.45
CA PRO A 208 -4.61 12.54 -4.63
C PRO A 208 -5.95 12.41 -5.37
N VAL A 209 -5.92 12.01 -6.63
CA VAL A 209 -7.10 11.98 -7.50
C VAL A 209 -8.25 11.17 -6.90
N SER A 210 -8.02 9.95 -6.45
CA SER A 210 -9.10 9.13 -5.88
C SER A 210 -9.65 9.68 -4.56
N PHE A 211 -8.83 10.43 -3.80
CA PHE A 211 -9.29 11.09 -2.58
C PHE A 211 -10.15 12.31 -2.91
N GLN A 212 -9.81 13.08 -3.95
CA GLN A 212 -10.68 14.14 -4.46
C GLN A 212 -12.03 13.59 -4.91
N GLU A 213 -12.01 12.48 -5.66
CA GLU A 213 -13.23 11.79 -6.09
C GLU A 213 -14.10 11.31 -4.93
N ALA A 214 -13.49 10.84 -3.83
CA ALA A 214 -14.21 10.42 -2.64
C ALA A 214 -14.78 11.62 -1.85
N VAL A 215 -14.02 12.70 -1.73
CA VAL A 215 -14.49 13.94 -1.07
C VAL A 215 -15.73 14.50 -1.76
N ILE A 216 -15.83 14.42 -3.08
CA ILE A 216 -17.04 14.85 -3.81
C ILE A 216 -18.27 13.99 -3.45
N ILE A 217 -18.12 12.69 -3.23
CA ILE A 217 -19.22 11.84 -2.75
C ILE A 217 -19.68 12.30 -1.36
N LEU A 218 -18.74 12.63 -0.48
CA LEU A 218 -19.08 13.18 0.85
C LEU A 218 -19.81 14.52 0.79
N SER A 219 -19.61 15.27 -0.29
CA SER A 219 -20.23 16.59 -0.50
C SER A 219 -21.72 16.52 -0.89
N GLU A 220 -22.30 15.35 -1.05
CA GLU A 220 -23.74 15.23 -1.37
C GLU A 220 -24.67 15.82 -0.30
N LYS A 221 -24.20 15.82 0.96
CA LYS A 221 -24.93 16.40 2.10
C LYS A 221 -24.52 17.83 2.45
N ASP A 222 -23.35 18.27 2.00
CA ASP A 222 -22.80 19.62 2.18
C ASP A 222 -22.15 20.06 0.85
N PRO A 223 -22.87 20.82 -0.01
CA PRO A 223 -22.40 21.15 -1.35
C PRO A 223 -21.08 21.93 -1.41
N ASP A 224 -20.69 22.59 -0.30
CA ASP A 224 -19.45 23.34 -0.23
C ASP A 224 -18.30 22.55 0.44
N TYR A 225 -18.55 21.32 0.86
CA TYR A 225 -17.56 20.50 1.57
C TYR A 225 -16.27 20.32 0.75
N TRP A 226 -16.39 19.98 -0.54
CA TRP A 226 -15.25 19.77 -1.42
C TRP A 226 -14.35 21.01 -1.59
N LYS A 227 -14.90 22.22 -1.45
CA LYS A 227 -14.14 23.48 -1.58
C LYS A 227 -13.09 23.64 -0.47
N ARG A 228 -13.33 23.04 0.69
CA ARG A 228 -12.42 23.08 1.84
C ARG A 228 -11.13 22.31 1.60
N PHE A 229 -11.14 21.36 0.65
CA PHE A 229 -10.06 20.42 0.42
C PHE A 229 -9.36 20.57 -0.94
N GLY A 230 -9.56 21.70 -1.61
CA GLY A 230 -8.86 22.01 -2.85
C GLY A 230 -9.12 21.01 -3.99
N VAL A 231 -10.32 20.44 -4.05
CA VAL A 231 -10.73 19.55 -5.14
C VAL A 231 -10.75 20.32 -6.44
N SER A 232 -10.17 19.76 -7.51
CA SER A 232 -10.09 20.44 -8.79
C SER A 232 -11.44 20.58 -9.49
N GLU A 233 -11.67 21.69 -10.16
CA GLU A 233 -12.92 21.94 -10.90
C GLU A 233 -13.15 20.91 -12.01
N SER A 234 -12.09 20.37 -12.58
CA SER A 234 -12.18 19.31 -13.59
C SER A 234 -12.81 18.03 -13.05
N ILE A 235 -12.47 17.66 -11.81
CA ILE A 235 -13.07 16.49 -11.13
C ILE A 235 -14.54 16.80 -10.77
N VAL A 236 -14.83 18.01 -10.29
CA VAL A 236 -16.22 18.45 -10.01
C VAL A 236 -17.09 18.39 -11.27
N GLY A 237 -16.59 18.93 -12.39
CA GLY A 237 -17.28 18.88 -13.67
C GLY A 237 -17.53 17.46 -14.15
N ARG A 238 -16.51 16.60 -14.10
CA ARG A 238 -16.61 15.19 -14.50
C ARG A 238 -17.62 14.42 -13.61
N PHE A 239 -17.66 14.70 -12.30
CA PHE A 239 -18.65 14.11 -11.39
C PHE A 239 -20.08 14.58 -11.68
N THR A 240 -20.26 15.86 -12.02
CA THR A 240 -21.56 16.40 -12.42
C THR A 240 -22.09 15.69 -13.66
N ASP A 241 -21.24 15.46 -14.65
CA ASP A 241 -21.58 14.70 -15.85
C ASP A 241 -21.89 13.24 -15.53
N TYR A 242 -21.09 12.60 -14.65
CA TYR A 242 -21.37 11.26 -14.14
C TYR A 242 -22.78 11.16 -13.52
N LYS A 243 -23.11 12.05 -12.58
CA LYS A 243 -24.45 12.06 -11.94
C LYS A 243 -25.57 12.25 -12.95
N ARG A 244 -25.41 13.13 -13.92
CA ARG A 244 -26.40 13.37 -14.98
C ARG A 244 -26.65 12.10 -15.80
N GLN A 245 -25.59 11.39 -16.18
CA GLN A 245 -25.69 10.15 -16.95
C GLN A 245 -26.29 9.00 -16.13
N VAL A 246 -25.93 8.86 -14.85
CA VAL A 246 -26.55 7.89 -13.93
C VAL A 246 -28.06 8.14 -13.81
N LEU A 247 -28.46 9.38 -13.61
CA LEU A 247 -29.88 9.76 -13.51
C LEU A 247 -30.65 9.49 -14.82
N ALA A 248 -30.07 9.80 -15.96
CA ALA A 248 -30.69 9.52 -17.27
C ALA A 248 -30.81 8.01 -17.54
N GLY A 249 -29.86 7.22 -17.07
CA GLY A 249 -29.84 5.76 -17.26
C GLY A 249 -30.63 4.96 -16.22
N ARG A 250 -31.19 5.57 -15.18
CA ARG A 250 -31.83 4.90 -14.03
C ARG A 250 -32.95 3.91 -14.39
N ASN A 251 -33.63 4.13 -15.50
CA ASN A 251 -34.70 3.27 -15.96
C ASN A 251 -34.21 1.97 -16.63
N ASN A 252 -32.90 1.87 -16.90
CA ASN A 252 -32.24 0.68 -17.46
C ASN A 252 -31.11 0.20 -16.55
N SER A 253 -31.44 -0.18 -15.33
CA SER A 253 -30.51 -0.55 -14.27
C SER A 253 -29.53 -1.67 -14.66
N ASN A 254 -29.96 -2.63 -15.49
CA ASN A 254 -29.14 -3.76 -15.93
C ASN A 254 -28.03 -3.35 -16.91
N ALA A 255 -28.27 -2.39 -17.78
CA ALA A 255 -27.28 -1.93 -18.74
C ALA A 255 -26.40 -0.79 -18.20
N LEU A 256 -26.87 -0.09 -17.17
CA LEU A 256 -26.21 1.10 -16.62
C LEU A 256 -24.74 0.87 -16.22
N PRO A 257 -24.37 -0.20 -15.50
CA PRO A 257 -22.96 -0.43 -15.14
C PRO A 257 -22.05 -0.54 -16.38
N GLY A 258 -22.48 -1.23 -17.43
CA GLY A 258 -21.71 -1.38 -18.66
C GLY A 258 -21.56 -0.07 -19.45
N LEU A 259 -22.60 0.75 -19.46
CA LEU A 259 -22.56 2.08 -20.11
C LEU A 259 -21.61 3.02 -19.35
N MET A 260 -21.72 3.05 -18.02
CA MET A 260 -20.90 3.91 -17.17
C MET A 260 -19.44 3.48 -17.15
N TYR A 261 -19.13 2.18 -17.27
CA TYR A 261 -17.78 1.67 -17.29
C TYR A 261 -16.90 2.28 -18.38
N ARG A 262 -17.46 2.52 -19.57
CA ARG A 262 -16.70 3.05 -20.72
C ARG A 262 -16.13 4.44 -20.45
N SER A 263 -16.86 5.29 -19.73
CA SER A 263 -16.49 6.71 -19.50
C SER A 263 -15.94 6.99 -18.11
N TYR A 264 -16.28 6.15 -17.11
CA TYR A 264 -15.99 6.40 -15.71
C TYR A 264 -15.46 5.17 -14.96
N GLY A 265 -15.18 4.07 -15.66
CA GLY A 265 -14.65 2.84 -15.05
C GLY A 265 -13.29 2.99 -14.37
N ASP A 266 -12.61 4.10 -14.62
CA ASP A 266 -11.33 4.52 -14.06
C ASP A 266 -11.47 5.41 -12.81
N THR A 267 -12.68 5.58 -12.27
CA THR A 267 -12.97 6.47 -11.14
C THR A 267 -13.40 5.71 -9.90
N TYR A 268 -13.16 6.31 -8.73
CA TYR A 268 -13.71 5.81 -7.47
C TYR A 268 -15.25 5.82 -7.47
N TRP A 269 -15.90 6.77 -8.12
CA TRP A 269 -17.37 6.85 -8.20
C TRP A 269 -17.97 5.60 -8.82
N TYR A 270 -17.37 5.13 -9.92
CA TYR A 270 -17.81 3.90 -10.57
C TYR A 270 -17.63 2.70 -9.63
N TYR A 271 -16.47 2.60 -8.98
CA TYR A 271 -16.22 1.54 -8.01
C TYR A 271 -17.22 1.59 -6.85
N TYR A 272 -17.42 2.76 -6.27
CA TYR A 272 -18.31 2.96 -5.13
C TYR A 272 -19.76 2.53 -5.43
N MET A 273 -20.24 2.84 -6.62
CA MET A 273 -21.63 2.60 -7.00
C MET A 273 -21.88 1.19 -7.56
N PHE A 274 -20.95 0.60 -8.31
CA PHE A 274 -21.20 -0.61 -9.11
C PHE A 274 -20.36 -1.83 -8.74
N LYS A 275 -19.40 -1.72 -7.83
CA LYS A 275 -18.52 -2.83 -7.39
C LYS A 275 -18.70 -3.09 -5.90
#